data_f5c8fb8a030b14578cdb48f9a529eb25
#
_entry.id   f5c8fb8a030b14578cdb48f9a529eb25
#
_cell.length_a   1.000
_cell.length_b   1.000
_cell.length_c   1.000
_cell.angle_alpha   90.00
_cell.angle_beta   90.00
_cell.angle_gamma   90.00
#
_symmetry.space_group_name_H-M   'P 1'
#
loop_
_entity.id
_entity.type
_entity.pdbx_description
1 polymer ?
#
loop_
_entity_poly.entity_id
_entity_poly.type
_entity_poly.pdbx_seq_one_letter_code
_entity_poly.pdbx_strand_id
1 'polypeptide(L)'
;TMQCSRLPQAALNQMIEGAKILEADSYGAKVYLLQDGNIMKLFRRKRLFSSALLRPYSKRFIDNAAQLQHLGIPTLKVLAFYRLDKPGMTAVLYSPLPGETLRQIAEKNGFDWKENLPKLIELIRRLHAAGIYFRSLHLGNIVVTPQNQWGLIDIADMRFFKAPLSKKLAQRNLQHFVRYIQREHLTDKFPVDALQESFLPA
;
A
#
# COMPACT_ATOMS: atom_id res chain seq x y z
N THR A 1 -9.26 -17.09 -6.52
CA THR A 1 -9.66 -15.76 -7.05
C THR A 1 -10.88 -15.28 -6.28
N MET A 2 -10.81 -14.09 -5.67
CA MET A 2 -11.94 -13.50 -4.92
C MET A 2 -13.13 -13.26 -5.85
N GLN A 3 -14.30 -13.77 -5.47
CA GLN A 3 -15.53 -13.61 -6.25
C GLN A 3 -16.07 -12.18 -6.06
N CYS A 4 -16.43 -11.53 -7.18
CA CYS A 4 -17.09 -10.23 -7.17
C CYS A 4 -18.61 -10.42 -7.07
N SER A 5 -19.23 -9.88 -6.03
CA SER A 5 -20.68 -9.93 -5.82
C SER A 5 -21.29 -8.52 -5.94
N ARG A 6 -22.58 -8.46 -6.25
CA ARG A 6 -23.29 -7.18 -6.28
C ARG A 6 -23.55 -6.69 -4.87
N LEU A 7 -23.28 -5.41 -4.61
CA LEU A 7 -23.65 -4.71 -3.38
C LEU A 7 -24.65 -3.59 -3.74
N PRO A 8 -25.96 -3.78 -3.45
CA PRO A 8 -26.97 -2.75 -3.67
C PRO A 8 -26.67 -1.48 -2.86
N GLN A 9 -27.09 -0.32 -3.37
CA GLN A 9 -26.85 0.97 -2.71
C GLN A 9 -27.36 0.99 -1.27
N ALA A 10 -28.55 0.41 -1.01
CA ALA A 10 -29.11 0.32 0.34
C ALA A 10 -28.21 -0.47 1.30
N ALA A 11 -27.63 -1.58 0.83
CA ALA A 11 -26.71 -2.40 1.61
C ALA A 11 -25.39 -1.66 1.86
N LEU A 12 -24.85 -0.95 0.85
CA LEU A 12 -23.67 -0.11 1.02
C LEU A 12 -23.92 0.97 2.07
N ASN A 13 -25.06 1.65 2.01
CA ASN A 13 -25.44 2.70 2.97
C ASN A 13 -25.49 2.16 4.40
N GLN A 14 -26.02 0.96 4.61
CA GLN A 14 -26.01 0.31 5.92
C GLN A 14 -24.60 0.01 6.41
N MET A 15 -23.73 -0.50 5.54
CA MET A 15 -22.34 -0.83 5.89
C MET A 15 -21.52 0.39 6.28
N ILE A 16 -21.72 1.53 5.63
CA ILE A 16 -20.99 2.77 5.89
C ILE A 16 -21.68 3.69 6.93
N GLU A 17 -22.82 3.29 7.48
CA GLU A 17 -23.49 4.04 8.53
C GLU A 17 -22.59 4.20 9.75
N GLY A 18 -22.37 5.43 10.20
CA GLY A 18 -21.50 5.75 11.33
C GLY A 18 -19.99 5.57 11.03
N ALA A 19 -19.62 5.30 9.77
CA ALA A 19 -18.23 5.16 9.38
C ALA A 19 -17.49 6.50 9.40
N LYS A 20 -16.20 6.45 9.72
CA LYS A 20 -15.29 7.59 9.58
C LYS A 20 -14.75 7.63 8.16
N ILE A 21 -14.84 8.78 7.50
CA ILE A 21 -14.23 8.98 6.18
C ILE A 21 -12.73 9.20 6.36
N LEU A 22 -11.91 8.30 5.80
CA LEU A 22 -10.45 8.40 5.85
C LEU A 22 -9.89 9.13 4.64
N GLU A 23 -10.55 9.02 3.49
CA GLU A 23 -10.13 9.65 2.25
C GLU A 23 -11.34 10.02 1.40
N ALA A 24 -11.30 11.22 0.81
CA ALA A 24 -12.29 11.72 -0.13
C ALA A 24 -11.61 12.47 -1.28
N ASP A 25 -12.27 12.51 -2.42
CA ASP A 25 -11.86 13.30 -3.57
C ASP A 25 -13.01 14.22 -4.04
N SER A 26 -12.84 14.88 -5.19
CA SER A 26 -13.86 15.76 -5.76
C SER A 26 -15.21 15.07 -6.05
N TYR A 27 -15.23 13.75 -6.06
CA TYR A 27 -16.44 12.94 -6.30
C TYR A 27 -17.06 12.41 -5.01
N GLY A 28 -16.47 12.68 -3.86
CA GLY A 28 -16.94 12.25 -2.56
C GLY A 28 -16.00 11.29 -1.85
N ALA A 29 -16.50 10.72 -0.75
CA ALA A 29 -15.76 9.77 0.07
C ALA A 29 -15.42 8.49 -0.72
N LYS A 30 -14.21 7.99 -0.54
CA LYS A 30 -13.76 6.76 -1.20
C LYS A 30 -13.14 5.73 -0.26
N VAL A 31 -12.74 6.11 0.95
CA VAL A 31 -12.24 5.18 1.97
C VAL A 31 -12.97 5.44 3.28
N TYR A 32 -13.63 4.40 3.77
CA TYR A 32 -14.40 4.42 5.00
C TYR A 32 -13.81 3.46 6.03
N LEU A 33 -13.59 3.96 7.24
CA LEU A 33 -13.35 3.11 8.41
C LEU A 33 -14.71 2.79 9.03
N LEU A 34 -15.10 1.51 8.94
CA LEU A 34 -16.38 1.04 9.44
C LEU A 34 -16.36 0.92 10.98
N GLN A 35 -17.55 0.81 11.57
CA GLN A 35 -17.69 0.68 13.03
C GLN A 35 -17.00 -0.58 13.60
N ASP A 36 -16.94 -1.65 12.81
CA ASP A 36 -16.27 -2.91 13.20
C ASP A 36 -14.75 -2.90 13.03
N GLY A 37 -14.17 -1.78 12.59
CA GLY A 37 -12.73 -1.63 12.35
C GLY A 37 -12.25 -2.06 10.96
N ASN A 38 -13.13 -2.62 10.13
CA ASN A 38 -12.80 -2.92 8.75
C ASN A 38 -12.84 -1.66 7.88
N ILE A 39 -12.24 -1.74 6.70
CA ILE A 39 -12.19 -0.63 5.76
C ILE A 39 -12.94 -1.01 4.48
N MET A 40 -13.77 -0.07 4.03
CA MET A 40 -14.42 -0.14 2.72
C MET A 40 -13.76 0.89 1.80
N LYS A 41 -13.11 0.42 0.76
CA LYS A 41 -12.46 1.28 -0.26
C LYS A 41 -13.21 1.19 -1.57
N LEU A 42 -13.64 2.36 -2.08
CA LEU A 42 -14.35 2.48 -3.35
C LEU A 42 -13.37 2.80 -4.46
N PHE A 43 -13.55 2.15 -5.61
CA PHE A 43 -12.74 2.33 -6.79
C PHE A 43 -13.63 2.76 -7.95
N ARG A 44 -13.15 3.78 -8.71
CA ARG A 44 -13.81 4.24 -9.94
C ARG A 44 -13.06 3.77 -11.16
N ARG A 45 -13.77 3.35 -12.18
CA ARG A 45 -13.18 3.09 -13.48
C ARG A 45 -12.78 4.43 -14.10
N LYS A 46 -11.49 4.67 -14.27
CA LYS A 46 -11.01 5.81 -15.04
C LYS A 46 -11.34 5.62 -16.52
N ARG A 47 -11.66 6.72 -17.22
CA ARG A 47 -12.08 6.71 -18.63
C ARG A 47 -11.13 5.96 -19.57
N LEU A 48 -11.69 5.47 -20.65
CA LEU A 48 -11.36 4.54 -21.71
C LEU A 48 -9.99 4.62 -22.44
N PHE A 49 -9.00 5.39 -22.01
CA PHE A 49 -7.79 5.63 -22.83
C PHE A 49 -6.46 5.27 -22.17
N SER A 50 -6.44 4.44 -21.16
CA SER A 50 -5.19 3.99 -20.56
C SER A 50 -5.13 2.46 -20.45
N SER A 51 -3.92 1.93 -20.35
CA SER A 51 -3.62 0.51 -20.07
C SER A 51 -4.33 -0.06 -18.83
N ALA A 52 -4.98 0.78 -18.04
CA ALA A 52 -5.90 0.41 -16.96
C ALA A 52 -7.17 -0.32 -17.45
N LEU A 53 -7.44 -0.32 -18.76
CA LEU A 53 -8.53 -1.09 -19.38
C LEU A 53 -8.37 -2.61 -19.21
N LEU A 54 -7.13 -3.08 -19.09
CA LEU A 54 -6.84 -4.51 -19.03
C LEU A 54 -6.97 -5.09 -17.62
N ARG A 55 -6.91 -4.24 -16.56
CA ARG A 55 -7.00 -4.72 -15.18
C ARG A 55 -7.45 -3.60 -14.24
N PRO A 56 -8.70 -3.63 -13.73
CA PRO A 56 -9.23 -2.62 -12.80
C PRO A 56 -8.36 -2.47 -11.55
N TYR A 57 -8.26 -1.26 -11.01
CA TYR A 57 -7.47 -0.98 -9.80
C TYR A 57 -7.90 -1.83 -8.59
N SER A 58 -9.21 -2.05 -8.42
CA SER A 58 -9.72 -2.92 -7.36
C SER A 58 -9.19 -4.35 -7.46
N LYS A 59 -9.14 -4.89 -8.67
CA LYS A 59 -8.61 -6.23 -8.92
C LYS A 59 -7.10 -6.28 -8.68
N ARG A 60 -6.38 -5.24 -9.10
CA ARG A 60 -4.93 -5.11 -8.80
C ARG A 60 -4.69 -5.08 -7.29
N PHE A 61 -5.46 -4.30 -6.57
CA PHE A 61 -5.37 -4.21 -5.11
C PHE A 61 -5.55 -5.59 -4.45
N ILE A 62 -6.58 -6.34 -4.86
CA ILE A 62 -6.86 -7.69 -4.34
C ILE A 62 -5.72 -8.66 -4.69
N ASP A 63 -5.30 -8.68 -5.94
CA ASP A 63 -4.24 -9.58 -6.40
C ASP A 63 -2.89 -9.26 -5.76
N ASN A 64 -2.59 -7.98 -5.58
CA ASN A 64 -1.36 -7.54 -4.91
C ASN A 64 -1.35 -7.98 -3.44
N ALA A 65 -2.47 -7.86 -2.74
CA ALA A 65 -2.60 -8.37 -1.37
C ALA A 65 -2.35 -9.88 -1.31
N ALA A 66 -2.95 -10.65 -2.21
CA ALA A 66 -2.77 -12.11 -2.27
C ALA A 66 -1.31 -12.49 -2.54
N GLN A 67 -0.63 -11.80 -3.45
CA GLN A 67 0.77 -12.06 -3.77
C GLN A 67 1.71 -11.73 -2.61
N LEU A 68 1.48 -10.62 -1.90
CA LEU A 68 2.26 -10.27 -0.70
C LEU A 68 2.09 -11.33 0.39
N GLN A 69 0.87 -11.79 0.63
CA GLN A 69 0.61 -12.88 1.59
C GLN A 69 1.35 -14.16 1.19
N HIS A 70 1.33 -14.51 -0.09
CA HIS A 70 2.06 -15.69 -0.59
C HIS A 70 3.56 -15.58 -0.35
N LEU A 71 4.13 -14.38 -0.44
CA LEU A 71 5.53 -14.09 -0.16
C LEU A 71 5.83 -13.97 1.35
N GLY A 72 4.83 -14.07 2.21
CA GLY A 72 4.99 -13.90 3.65
C GLY A 72 5.27 -12.46 4.08
N ILE A 73 4.89 -11.48 3.25
CA ILE A 73 4.99 -10.06 3.58
C ILE A 73 3.65 -9.61 4.17
N PRO A 74 3.59 -9.14 5.43
CA PRO A 74 2.36 -8.71 6.05
C PRO A 74 1.69 -7.58 5.26
N THR A 75 0.38 -7.70 5.07
CA THR A 75 -0.45 -6.65 4.45
C THR A 75 -1.88 -6.79 4.94
N LEU A 76 -2.77 -5.96 4.42
CA LEU A 76 -4.19 -6.04 4.67
C LEU A 76 -4.77 -7.39 4.24
N LYS A 77 -5.93 -7.75 4.82
CA LYS A 77 -6.67 -8.97 4.48
C LYS A 77 -7.95 -8.60 3.76
N VAL A 78 -8.07 -8.99 2.50
CA VAL A 78 -9.28 -8.77 1.71
C VAL A 78 -10.38 -9.72 2.21
N LEU A 79 -11.56 -9.17 2.51
CA LEU A 79 -12.72 -9.89 3.01
C LEU A 79 -13.79 -10.07 1.94
N ALA A 80 -14.03 -9.05 1.11
CA ALA A 80 -15.03 -9.11 0.04
C ALA A 80 -14.72 -8.14 -1.09
N PHE A 81 -15.21 -8.49 -2.27
CA PHE A 81 -15.11 -7.66 -3.48
C PHE A 81 -16.51 -7.45 -4.05
N TYR A 82 -16.88 -6.19 -4.28
CA TYR A 82 -18.23 -5.79 -4.68
C TYR A 82 -18.25 -4.99 -5.97
N ARG A 83 -19.27 -5.24 -6.77
CA ARG A 83 -19.72 -4.35 -7.82
C ARG A 83 -20.86 -3.50 -7.26
N LEU A 84 -20.76 -2.18 -7.38
CA LEU A 84 -21.76 -1.23 -6.90
C LEU A 84 -22.82 -0.98 -7.98
N ASP A 85 -23.98 -0.42 -7.56
CA ASP A 85 -25.06 -0.09 -8.49
C ASP A 85 -24.65 1.05 -9.45
N LYS A 86 -23.82 1.99 -9.00
CA LYS A 86 -23.28 3.04 -9.88
C LYS A 86 -22.32 2.42 -10.91
N PRO A 87 -22.55 2.63 -12.23
CA PRO A 87 -21.74 2.02 -13.27
C PRO A 87 -20.25 2.33 -13.15
N GLY A 88 -19.41 1.32 -13.34
CA GLY A 88 -17.96 1.44 -13.28
C GLY A 88 -17.38 1.57 -11.86
N MET A 89 -18.21 1.43 -10.83
CA MET A 89 -17.78 1.48 -9.44
C MET A 89 -17.69 0.09 -8.82
N THR A 90 -16.59 -0.16 -8.15
CA THR A 90 -16.36 -1.35 -7.32
C THR A 90 -15.95 -0.94 -5.91
N ALA A 91 -16.04 -1.87 -4.97
CA ALA A 91 -15.58 -1.67 -3.60
C ALA A 91 -14.90 -2.93 -3.08
N VAL A 92 -13.91 -2.73 -2.24
CA VAL A 92 -13.22 -3.81 -1.54
C VAL A 92 -13.38 -3.59 -0.05
N LEU A 93 -13.90 -4.61 0.62
CA LEU A 93 -13.93 -4.68 2.08
C LEU A 93 -12.69 -5.41 2.55
N TYR A 94 -11.94 -4.83 3.47
CA TYR A 94 -10.75 -5.46 4.00
C TYR A 94 -10.50 -5.14 5.47
N SER A 95 -9.81 -6.05 6.13
CA SER A 95 -9.26 -5.84 7.46
C SER A 95 -7.90 -5.17 7.32
N PRO A 96 -7.67 -4.00 7.95
CA PRO A 96 -6.38 -3.31 7.85
C PRO A 96 -5.28 -4.09 8.55
N LEU A 97 -4.04 -3.90 8.09
CA LEU A 97 -2.87 -4.42 8.79
C LEU A 97 -2.71 -3.68 10.13
N PRO A 98 -2.74 -4.38 11.28
CA PRO A 98 -2.60 -3.73 12.56
C PRO A 98 -1.17 -3.25 12.80
N GLY A 99 -1.02 -2.13 13.49
CA GLY A 99 0.26 -1.55 13.86
C GLY A 99 0.33 -0.07 13.55
N GLU A 100 1.52 0.48 13.68
CA GLU A 100 1.81 1.88 13.38
C GLU A 100 2.70 1.97 12.14
N THR A 101 2.56 3.07 11.38
CA THR A 101 3.46 3.32 10.26
C THR A 101 4.88 3.58 10.76
N LEU A 102 5.86 3.23 9.94
CA LEU A 102 7.26 3.51 10.25
C LEU A 102 7.50 5.02 10.42
N ARG A 103 6.74 5.85 9.69
CA ARG A 103 6.78 7.30 9.88
C ARG A 103 6.35 7.72 11.30
N GLN A 104 5.25 7.19 11.80
CA GLN A 104 4.76 7.47 13.15
C GLN A 104 5.77 7.01 14.22
N ILE A 105 6.33 5.82 14.02
CA ILE A 105 7.33 5.25 14.95
C ILE A 105 8.61 6.07 14.95
N ALA A 106 9.07 6.53 13.79
CA ALA A 106 10.29 7.33 13.67
C ALA A 106 10.18 8.70 14.38
N GLU A 107 8.97 9.19 14.64
CA GLU A 107 8.73 10.43 15.39
C GLU A 107 8.74 10.24 16.91
N LYS A 108 8.78 9.01 17.38
CA LYS A 108 8.77 8.71 18.83
C LYS A 108 10.15 8.89 19.46
N ASN A 109 10.14 9.29 20.73
CA ASN A 109 11.36 9.35 21.54
C ASN A 109 12.01 7.96 21.63
N GLY A 110 13.33 7.92 21.48
CA GLY A 110 14.09 6.68 21.53
C GLY A 110 14.20 5.92 20.22
N PHE A 111 13.57 6.40 19.14
CA PHE A 111 13.76 5.80 17.82
C PHE A 111 15.17 6.11 17.29
N ASP A 112 15.85 5.09 16.78
CA ASP A 112 17.19 5.21 16.20
C ASP A 112 17.25 4.56 14.81
N TRP A 113 17.60 5.36 13.81
CA TRP A 113 17.80 4.86 12.44
C TRP A 113 18.99 3.91 12.33
N LYS A 114 19.99 3.97 13.20
CA LYS A 114 21.09 3.00 13.19
C LYS A 114 20.61 1.57 13.40
N GLU A 115 19.61 1.38 14.26
CA GLU A 115 18.99 0.09 14.52
C GLU A 115 17.99 -0.32 13.44
N ASN A 116 17.29 0.64 12.84
CA ASN A 116 16.14 0.37 11.98
C ASN A 116 16.48 0.42 10.48
N LEU A 117 17.51 1.16 10.07
CA LEU A 117 17.90 1.22 8.66
C LEU A 117 18.25 -0.14 8.06
N PRO A 118 18.97 -1.05 8.75
CA PRO A 118 19.22 -2.39 8.22
C PRO A 118 17.95 -3.18 7.91
N LYS A 119 16.93 -3.04 8.74
CA LYS A 119 15.62 -3.69 8.53
C LYS A 119 14.91 -3.10 7.30
N LEU A 120 14.97 -1.80 7.11
CA LEU A 120 14.42 -1.14 5.91
C LEU A 120 15.14 -1.61 4.64
N ILE A 121 16.45 -1.66 4.67
CA ILE A 121 17.27 -2.12 3.53
C ILE A 121 16.94 -3.56 3.20
N GLU A 122 16.81 -4.44 4.18
CA GLU A 122 16.42 -5.83 3.99
C GLU A 122 15.03 -5.95 3.36
N LEU A 123 14.06 -5.18 3.84
CA LEU A 123 12.71 -5.15 3.25
C LEU A 123 12.77 -4.74 1.78
N ILE A 124 13.47 -3.66 1.45
CA ILE A 124 13.59 -3.17 0.07
C ILE A 124 14.27 -4.22 -0.82
N ARG A 125 15.36 -4.84 -0.35
CA ARG A 125 16.05 -5.91 -1.08
C ARG A 125 15.15 -7.11 -1.32
N ARG A 126 14.37 -7.50 -0.32
CA ARG A 126 13.42 -8.60 -0.43
C ARG A 126 12.35 -8.32 -1.47
N LEU A 127 11.79 -7.11 -1.48
CA LEU A 127 10.81 -6.69 -2.48
C LEU A 127 11.42 -6.73 -3.90
N HIS A 128 12.60 -6.17 -4.08
CA HIS A 128 13.28 -6.13 -5.37
C HIS A 128 13.67 -7.52 -5.86
N ALA A 129 14.14 -8.39 -4.98
CA ALA A 129 14.46 -9.79 -5.31
C ALA A 129 13.22 -10.59 -5.71
N ALA A 130 12.06 -10.27 -5.14
CA ALA A 130 10.78 -10.86 -5.50
C ALA A 130 10.15 -10.26 -6.78
N GLY A 131 10.82 -9.32 -7.44
CA GLY A 131 10.31 -8.67 -8.64
C GLY A 131 9.23 -7.61 -8.37
N ILE A 132 9.16 -7.07 -7.16
CA ILE A 132 8.15 -6.10 -6.77
C ILE A 132 8.67 -4.68 -6.99
N TYR A 133 8.02 -3.94 -7.88
CA TYR A 133 8.19 -2.51 -8.05
C TYR A 133 7.05 -1.79 -7.34
N PHE A 134 7.37 -1.08 -6.25
CA PHE A 134 6.42 -0.37 -5.43
C PHE A 134 6.71 1.13 -5.45
N ARG A 135 6.05 1.85 -6.36
CA ARG A 135 6.23 3.28 -6.54
C ARG A 135 5.92 4.08 -5.27
N SER A 136 4.90 3.66 -4.53
CA SER A 136 4.48 4.29 -3.27
C SER A 136 5.22 3.76 -2.04
N LEU A 137 6.38 3.15 -2.21
CA LEU A 137 7.22 2.71 -1.10
C LEU A 137 7.78 3.93 -0.37
N HIS A 138 7.29 4.16 0.84
CA HIS A 138 7.76 5.22 1.72
C HIS A 138 7.38 4.92 3.18
N LEU A 139 7.87 5.74 4.11
CA LEU A 139 7.71 5.52 5.55
C LEU A 139 6.25 5.45 6.01
N GLY A 140 5.34 6.16 5.33
CA GLY A 140 3.90 6.15 5.63
C GLY A 140 3.17 4.90 5.14
N ASN A 141 3.77 4.07 4.28
CA ASN A 141 3.20 2.85 3.73
C ASN A 141 3.88 1.57 4.23
N ILE A 142 4.80 1.71 5.16
CA ILE A 142 5.40 0.60 5.90
C ILE A 142 4.78 0.60 7.30
N VAL A 143 4.20 -0.53 7.71
CA VAL A 143 3.59 -0.71 9.02
C VAL A 143 4.39 -1.71 9.84
N VAL A 144 4.71 -1.33 11.06
CA VAL A 144 5.32 -2.25 12.03
C VAL A 144 4.19 -2.86 12.85
N THR A 145 4.01 -4.17 12.72
CA THR A 145 2.94 -4.89 13.41
C THR A 145 3.23 -5.06 14.91
N PRO A 146 2.21 -5.42 15.74
CA PRO A 146 2.42 -5.73 17.13
C PRO A 146 3.43 -6.88 17.38
N GLN A 147 3.62 -7.76 16.38
CA GLN A 147 4.63 -8.83 16.40
C GLN A 147 5.99 -8.38 15.88
N ASN A 148 6.20 -7.07 15.73
CA ASN A 148 7.43 -6.48 15.19
C ASN A 148 7.81 -6.96 13.77
N GLN A 149 6.83 -7.29 12.96
CA GLN A 149 7.00 -7.55 11.53
C GLN A 149 6.73 -6.28 10.74
N TRP A 150 7.46 -6.09 9.64
CA TRP A 150 7.28 -4.95 8.76
C TRP A 150 6.45 -5.37 7.55
N GLY A 151 5.30 -4.73 7.39
CA GLY A 151 4.37 -4.98 6.31
C GLY A 151 4.08 -3.73 5.49
N LEU A 152 3.24 -3.88 4.47
CA LEU A 152 2.98 -2.84 3.49
C LEU A 152 1.48 -2.54 3.38
N ILE A 153 1.15 -1.27 3.23
CA ILE A 153 -0.19 -0.77 2.95
C ILE A 153 -0.18 0.12 1.70
N ASP A 154 -1.36 0.49 1.22
CA ASP A 154 -1.55 1.30 0.00
C ASP A 154 -0.90 0.67 -1.24
N ILE A 155 -1.20 -0.58 -1.45
CA ILE A 155 -0.51 -1.48 -2.37
C ILE A 155 -1.10 -1.53 -3.79
N ALA A 156 -2.09 -0.70 -4.11
CA ALA A 156 -2.81 -0.77 -5.39
C ALA A 156 -1.93 -0.51 -6.62
N ASP A 157 -0.89 0.33 -6.47
CA ASP A 157 0.03 0.66 -7.56
C ASP A 157 1.23 -0.29 -7.70
N MET A 158 1.34 -1.29 -6.82
CA MET A 158 2.39 -2.30 -6.87
C MET A 158 2.37 -3.08 -8.18
N ARG A 159 3.55 -3.32 -8.74
CA ARG A 159 3.72 -4.11 -9.95
C ARG A 159 4.63 -5.30 -9.66
N PHE A 160 4.20 -6.47 -10.12
CA PHE A 160 4.92 -7.72 -9.93
C PHE A 160 5.52 -8.19 -11.26
N PHE A 161 6.82 -8.42 -11.26
CA PHE A 161 7.58 -8.98 -12.38
C PHE A 161 7.92 -10.44 -12.09
N LYS A 162 8.09 -11.24 -13.13
CA LYS A 162 8.41 -12.67 -13.01
C LYS A 162 9.85 -12.94 -12.55
N ALA A 163 10.72 -11.95 -12.65
CA ALA A 163 12.13 -12.02 -12.27
C ALA A 163 12.45 -10.89 -11.27
N PRO A 164 13.58 -10.95 -10.57
CA PRO A 164 14.06 -9.84 -9.76
C PRO A 164 14.09 -8.54 -10.55
N LEU A 165 13.86 -7.40 -9.88
CA LEU A 165 13.90 -6.10 -10.56
C LEU A 165 15.25 -5.87 -11.21
N SER A 166 15.23 -5.32 -12.42
CA SER A 166 16.45 -4.79 -13.05
C SER A 166 17.06 -3.68 -12.19
N LYS A 167 18.37 -3.48 -12.32
CA LYS A 167 19.07 -2.38 -11.61
C LYS A 167 18.40 -1.03 -11.85
N LYS A 168 17.96 -0.77 -13.09
CA LYS A 168 17.27 0.46 -13.47
C LYS A 168 15.96 0.65 -12.71
N LEU A 169 15.12 -0.40 -12.61
CA LEU A 169 13.86 -0.32 -11.86
C LEU A 169 14.09 -0.22 -10.34
N ALA A 170 15.07 -0.96 -9.82
CA ALA A 170 15.43 -0.88 -8.41
C ALA A 170 15.91 0.53 -8.03
N GLN A 171 16.77 1.14 -8.82
CA GLN A 171 17.21 2.52 -8.63
C GLN A 171 16.05 3.51 -8.72
N ARG A 172 15.16 3.33 -9.69
CA ARG A 172 13.97 4.18 -9.84
C ARG A 172 13.05 4.08 -8.62
N ASN A 173 12.90 2.90 -8.06
CA ASN A 173 12.13 2.70 -6.84
C ASN A 173 12.75 3.44 -5.65
N LEU A 174 14.07 3.37 -5.48
CA LEU A 174 14.79 4.12 -4.45
C LEU A 174 14.67 5.64 -4.65
N GLN A 175 14.71 6.13 -5.89
CA GLN A 175 14.49 7.54 -6.18
C GLN A 175 13.10 8.01 -5.74
N HIS A 176 12.05 7.21 -5.91
CA HIS A 176 10.72 7.53 -5.40
C HIS A 176 10.72 7.65 -3.87
N PHE A 177 11.41 6.76 -3.20
CA PHE A 177 11.56 6.79 -1.74
C PHE A 177 12.29 8.07 -1.28
N VAL A 178 13.41 8.39 -1.89
CA VAL A 178 14.19 9.60 -1.57
C VAL A 178 13.38 10.88 -1.84
N ARG A 179 12.64 10.92 -2.95
CA ARG A 179 11.75 12.06 -3.24
C ARG A 179 10.66 12.24 -2.17
N TYR A 180 10.14 11.14 -1.63
CA TYR A 180 9.23 11.22 -0.50
C TYR A 180 9.90 11.86 0.72
N ILE A 181 11.11 11.44 1.08
CA ILE A 181 11.87 12.01 2.18
C ILE A 181 12.10 13.52 1.99
N GLN A 182 12.45 13.95 0.77
CA GLN A 182 12.64 15.36 0.43
C GLN A 182 11.33 16.16 0.51
N ARG A 183 10.26 15.65 -0.09
CA ARG A 183 8.95 16.30 -0.10
C ARG A 183 8.37 16.48 1.29
N GLU A 184 8.61 15.53 2.18
CA GLU A 184 8.13 15.55 3.55
C GLU A 184 9.10 16.26 4.52
N HIS A 185 10.16 16.88 3.99
CA HIS A 185 11.17 17.60 4.78
C HIS A 185 11.82 16.76 5.87
N LEU A 186 12.14 15.49 5.54
CA LEU A 186 12.74 14.51 6.46
C LEU A 186 14.25 14.29 6.22
N THR A 187 14.88 15.05 5.34
CA THR A 187 16.30 14.86 4.97
C THR A 187 17.25 15.00 6.14
N ASP A 188 16.93 15.84 7.13
CA ASP A 188 17.74 16.01 8.34
C ASP A 188 17.54 14.89 9.37
N LYS A 189 16.47 14.12 9.24
CA LYS A 189 16.08 13.07 10.20
C LYS A 189 16.32 11.67 9.68
N PHE A 190 16.29 11.48 8.35
CA PHE A 190 16.46 10.19 7.71
C PHE A 190 17.84 10.07 7.07
N PRO A 191 18.56 8.94 7.26
CA PRO A 191 19.92 8.76 6.72
C PRO A 191 19.91 8.43 5.23
N VAL A 192 19.62 9.41 4.36
CA VAL A 192 19.50 9.22 2.91
C VAL A 192 20.79 8.66 2.31
N ASP A 193 21.95 9.21 2.67
CA ASP A 193 23.23 8.79 2.11
C ASP A 193 23.54 7.34 2.45
N ALA A 194 23.32 6.93 3.69
CA ALA A 194 23.52 5.55 4.12
C ALA A 194 22.58 4.57 3.38
N LEU A 195 21.32 4.96 3.15
CA LEU A 195 20.40 4.19 2.35
C LEU A 195 20.92 4.02 0.91
N GLN A 196 21.28 5.11 0.25
CA GLN A 196 21.76 5.10 -1.13
C GLN A 196 23.06 4.29 -1.29
N GLU A 197 24.01 4.46 -0.38
CA GLU A 197 25.28 3.71 -0.35
C GLU A 197 25.03 2.18 -0.25
N SER A 198 24.02 1.76 0.49
CA SER A 198 23.68 0.35 0.65
C SER A 198 23.24 -0.33 -0.64
N PHE A 199 22.86 0.42 -1.67
CA PHE A 199 22.41 -0.09 -2.97
C PHE A 199 23.38 0.24 -4.11
N LEU A 200 24.54 0.79 -3.82
CA LEU A 200 25.62 0.94 -4.80
C LEU A 200 26.23 -0.42 -5.12
N PRO A 201 26.65 -0.66 -6.37
CA PRO A 201 27.39 -1.87 -6.70
C PRO A 201 28.70 -1.92 -5.91
N ALA A 202 29.05 -3.12 -5.44
CA ALA A 202 30.32 -3.37 -4.79
C ALA A 202 31.48 -3.22 -5.78
#